data_852ca3886675d88c2927d73836390ffa
#
_entry.id   852ca3886675d88c2927d73836390ffa
#
_cell.length_a   1.000
_cell.length_b   1.000
_cell.length_c   1.000
_cell.angle_alpha   90.00
_cell.angle_beta   90.00
_cell.angle_gamma   90.00
#
_symmetry.space_group_name_H-M   'P 1'
#
loop_
_entity.id
_entity.type
_entity.pdbx_description
1 polymer ?
#
loop_
_entity_poly.entity_id
_entity_poly.type
_entity_poly.pdbx_seq_one_letter_code
_entity_poly.pdbx_strand_id
1 'polypeptide(L)'
;MAKIKKIINKWSSLTSPNKLKLLFTIVERSKAEFYVDTIETFDVNMQYVIYGKGTAPSNLFLSLGDNHKAVIISVIREDKIKDCLSTLEDRFEKTKNGKGIAYTIPLSSVIGVMVYQFLSNTEPQRKGEK
;
A
#
# COMPACT_ATOMS: atom_id res chain seq x y z
N MET A 1 -9.16 -28.28 14.87
CA MET A 1 -9.46 -28.12 13.42
C MET A 1 -10.78 -27.42 13.18
N ALA A 2 -11.88 -27.84 13.78
CA ALA A 2 -13.18 -27.17 13.64
C ALA A 2 -13.17 -25.71 14.08
N LYS A 3 -12.42 -25.38 15.13
CA LYS A 3 -12.25 -24.01 15.61
C LYS A 3 -11.58 -23.10 14.61
N ILE A 4 -10.55 -23.60 13.92
CA ILE A 4 -9.82 -22.82 12.92
C ILE A 4 -10.68 -22.58 11.69
N LYS A 5 -11.41 -23.59 11.22
CA LYS A 5 -12.36 -23.44 10.12
C LYS A 5 -13.44 -22.41 10.43
N LYS A 6 -13.97 -22.43 11.64
CA LYS A 6 -15.00 -21.50 12.08
C LYS A 6 -14.48 -20.06 12.11
N ILE A 7 -13.25 -19.86 12.56
CA ILE A 7 -12.58 -18.57 12.56
C ILE A 7 -12.36 -18.09 11.13
N ILE A 8 -11.84 -18.95 10.27
CA ILE A 8 -11.58 -18.62 8.87
C ILE A 8 -12.87 -18.25 8.14
N ASN A 9 -13.95 -18.99 8.35
CA ASN A 9 -15.24 -18.70 7.75
C ASN A 9 -15.82 -17.38 8.25
N LYS A 10 -15.68 -17.10 9.54
CA LYS A 10 -16.09 -15.83 10.12
C LYS A 10 -15.29 -14.66 9.50
N TRP A 11 -14.01 -14.87 9.29
CA TRP A 11 -13.15 -13.87 8.65
C TRP A 11 -13.54 -13.63 7.20
N SER A 12 -13.82 -14.69 6.46
CA SER A 12 -14.25 -14.57 5.07
C SER A 12 -15.51 -13.74 4.95
N SER A 13 -16.46 -13.93 5.85
CA SER A 13 -17.70 -13.16 5.83
C SER A 13 -17.51 -11.70 6.25
N LEU A 14 -16.56 -11.43 7.16
CA LEU A 14 -16.27 -10.08 7.61
C LEU A 14 -15.36 -9.32 6.63
N THR A 15 -14.51 -10.04 5.91
CA THR A 15 -13.49 -9.43 5.07
C THR A 15 -13.87 -9.34 3.60
N SER A 16 -14.85 -10.08 3.16
CA SER A 16 -15.36 -9.95 1.80
C SER A 16 -16.25 -8.72 1.69
N PRO A 17 -16.07 -7.87 0.67
CA PRO A 17 -15.14 -7.97 -0.46
C PRO A 17 -13.82 -7.24 -0.28
N ASN A 18 -13.54 -6.71 0.90
CA ASN A 18 -12.41 -5.81 1.12
C ASN A 18 -11.11 -6.57 1.38
N LYS A 19 -10.53 -7.10 0.34
CA LYS A 19 -9.21 -7.74 0.42
C LYS A 19 -8.13 -6.67 0.52
N LEU A 20 -7.06 -7.01 1.23
CA LEU A 20 -5.89 -6.16 1.36
C LEU A 20 -4.78 -6.63 0.43
N LYS A 21 -4.03 -5.67 -0.08
CA LYS A 21 -2.82 -5.91 -0.84
C LYS A 21 -1.70 -5.01 -0.32
N LEU A 22 -0.47 -5.39 -0.62
CA LEU A 22 0.67 -4.53 -0.39
C LEU A 22 0.94 -3.72 -1.65
N LEU A 23 1.07 -2.43 -1.49
CA LEU A 23 1.48 -1.54 -2.55
C LEU A 23 2.91 -1.12 -2.29
N PHE A 24 3.80 -1.44 -3.21
CA PHE A 24 5.18 -1.00 -3.19
C PHE A 24 5.35 0.17 -4.15
N THR A 25 5.84 1.28 -3.64
CA THR A 25 6.08 2.47 -4.44
C THR A 25 7.54 2.87 -4.26
N ILE A 26 8.30 2.88 -5.35
CA ILE A 26 9.72 3.21 -5.32
C ILE A 26 9.89 4.53 -6.05
N VAL A 27 10.37 5.53 -5.33
CA VAL A 27 10.49 6.90 -5.83
C VAL A 27 11.82 7.49 -5.37
N GLU A 28 12.15 8.66 -5.86
CA GLU A 28 13.29 9.41 -5.32
C GLU A 28 13.05 9.77 -3.86
N ARG A 29 14.12 9.69 -3.06
CA ARG A 29 14.04 9.97 -1.63
C ARG A 29 13.45 11.34 -1.34
N SER A 30 13.79 12.35 -2.12
CA SER A 30 13.30 13.71 -1.94
C SER A 30 11.79 13.85 -2.15
N LYS A 31 11.18 12.89 -2.83
CA LYS A 31 9.74 12.89 -3.12
C LYS A 31 8.94 11.94 -2.24
N ALA A 32 9.58 11.25 -1.32
CA ALA A 32 8.93 10.21 -0.50
C ALA A 32 7.71 10.76 0.24
N GLU A 33 7.86 11.88 0.91
CA GLU A 33 6.78 12.47 1.70
C GLU A 33 5.58 12.84 0.84
N PHE A 34 5.83 13.42 -0.32
CA PHE A 34 4.76 13.73 -1.27
C PHE A 34 3.96 12.50 -1.66
N TYR A 35 4.64 11.39 -1.95
CA TYR A 35 3.95 10.17 -2.35
C TYR A 35 3.27 9.47 -1.17
N VAL A 36 3.84 9.54 0.02
CA VAL A 36 3.17 9.05 1.23
C VAL A 36 1.84 9.77 1.43
N ASP A 37 1.84 11.09 1.33
CA ASP A 37 0.63 11.89 1.47
C ASP A 37 -0.39 11.57 0.38
N THR A 38 0.08 11.38 -0.84
CA THR A 38 -0.80 11.01 -1.97
C THR A 38 -1.47 9.67 -1.73
N ILE A 39 -0.71 8.67 -1.32
CA ILE A 39 -1.23 7.32 -1.07
C ILE A 39 -2.20 7.31 0.11
N GLU A 40 -1.93 8.11 1.12
CA GLU A 40 -2.79 8.21 2.31
C GLU A 40 -4.23 8.59 1.96
N THR A 41 -4.43 9.35 0.89
CA THR A 41 -5.77 9.77 0.47
C THR A 41 -6.65 8.60 0.02
N PHE A 42 -6.09 7.41 -0.18
CA PHE A 42 -6.82 6.21 -0.58
C PHE A 42 -7.15 5.29 0.60
N ASP A 43 -7.40 5.89 1.76
CA ASP A 43 -7.78 5.17 2.99
C ASP A 43 -6.71 4.19 3.47
N VAL A 44 -5.46 4.53 3.25
CA VAL A 44 -4.31 3.75 3.71
C VAL A 44 -3.92 4.22 5.10
N ASN A 45 -3.96 3.31 6.07
CA ASN A 45 -3.67 3.61 7.46
C ASN A 45 -2.29 3.16 7.92
N MET A 46 -1.57 2.42 7.10
CA MET A 46 -0.24 1.94 7.47
C MET A 46 0.69 2.02 6.28
N GLN A 47 1.77 2.75 6.45
CA GLN A 47 2.81 2.87 5.46
C GLN A 47 4.18 2.80 6.14
N TYR A 48 5.11 2.13 5.49
CA TYR A 48 6.51 2.10 5.89
C TYR A 48 7.34 2.75 4.81
N VAL A 49 8.28 3.59 5.20
CA VAL A 49 9.22 4.21 4.27
C VAL A 49 10.60 3.69 4.58
N ILE A 50 11.23 3.06 3.61
CA ILE A 50 12.57 2.52 3.72
C ILE A 50 13.44 3.25 2.72
N TYR A 51 14.58 3.76 3.18
CA TYR A 51 15.50 4.48 2.32
C TYR A 51 16.58 3.53 1.83
N GLY A 52 16.89 3.63 0.55
CA GLY A 52 17.88 2.80 -0.09
C GLY A 52 18.64 3.56 -1.16
N LYS A 53 19.55 2.87 -1.81
CA LYS A 53 20.34 3.43 -2.89
C LYS A 53 20.16 2.56 -4.13
N GLY A 54 19.84 3.21 -5.25
CA GLY A 54 19.84 2.53 -6.53
C GLY A 54 21.25 2.18 -6.95
N THR A 55 21.44 0.97 -7.44
CA THR A 55 22.77 0.48 -7.86
C THR A 55 22.95 0.52 -9.37
N ALA A 56 21.91 0.92 -10.12
CA ALA A 56 22.02 1.04 -11.56
C ALA A 56 22.93 2.21 -11.95
N PRO A 57 23.68 2.08 -13.06
CA PRO A 57 24.48 3.19 -13.56
C PRO A 57 23.63 4.42 -13.85
N SER A 58 24.18 5.59 -13.57
CA SER A 58 23.45 6.86 -13.70
C SER A 58 23.04 7.21 -15.13
N ASN A 59 23.65 6.54 -16.12
CA ASN A 59 23.30 6.73 -17.53
C ASN A 59 22.13 5.87 -17.99
N LEU A 60 21.59 5.02 -17.13
CA LEU A 60 20.42 4.23 -17.47
C LEU A 60 19.14 5.06 -17.32
N PHE A 61 18.18 4.79 -18.18
CA PHE A 61 16.92 5.48 -18.28
C PHE A 61 16.16 5.61 -16.94
N LEU A 62 16.17 4.54 -16.12
CA LEU A 62 15.47 4.52 -14.85
C LEU A 62 16.26 5.14 -13.70
N SER A 63 17.49 5.54 -13.94
CA SER A 63 18.35 6.14 -12.91
C SER A 63 18.62 7.62 -13.15
N LEU A 64 17.75 8.27 -13.89
CA LEU A 64 17.84 9.71 -14.10
C LEU A 64 17.66 10.42 -12.76
N GLY A 65 18.67 11.18 -12.35
CA GLY A 65 18.65 11.95 -11.12
C GLY A 65 19.37 11.25 -9.97
N ASP A 66 18.86 11.41 -8.79
CA ASP A 66 19.46 10.92 -7.56
C ASP A 66 19.34 9.39 -7.43
N ASN A 67 20.44 8.73 -7.09
CA ASN A 67 20.42 7.30 -6.80
C ASN A 67 19.77 6.95 -5.45
N HIS A 68 19.53 7.96 -4.61
CA HIS A 68 18.87 7.74 -3.34
C HIS A 68 17.38 7.53 -3.56
N LYS A 69 16.90 6.37 -3.15
CA LYS A 69 15.52 5.95 -3.35
C LYS A 69 14.80 5.78 -2.02
N ALA A 70 13.50 5.91 -2.09
CA ALA A 70 12.62 5.54 -1.00
C ALA A 70 11.68 4.45 -1.50
N VAL A 71 11.53 3.41 -0.68
CA VAL A 71 10.54 2.36 -0.92
C VAL A 71 9.42 2.57 0.08
N ILE A 72 8.24 2.85 -0.42
CA ILE A 72 7.05 3.04 0.40
C ILE A 72 6.24 1.76 0.31
N ILE A 73 6.04 1.12 1.46
CA ILE A 73 5.24 -0.09 1.55
C ILE A 73 3.92 0.28 2.22
N SER A 74 2.84 0.16 1.49
CA SER A 74 1.52 0.56 1.96
C SER A 74 0.59 -0.63 1.97
N VAL A 75 -0.26 -0.73 2.99
CA VAL A 75 -1.32 -1.74 3.03
C VAL A 75 -2.60 -1.07 2.53
N ILE A 76 -3.12 -1.56 1.42
CA ILE A 76 -4.21 -0.91 0.71
C ILE A 76 -5.34 -1.89 0.40
N ARG A 77 -6.57 -1.42 0.44
CA ARG A 77 -7.73 -2.21 0.03
C ARG A 77 -7.74 -2.42 -1.48
N GLU A 78 -8.14 -3.61 -1.89
CA GLU A 78 -8.18 -3.97 -3.32
C GLU A 78 -9.05 -3.02 -4.14
N ASP A 79 -10.17 -2.57 -3.58
CA ASP A 79 -11.10 -1.67 -4.27
C ASP A 79 -10.54 -0.26 -4.49
N LYS A 80 -9.47 0.11 -3.79
CA LYS A 80 -8.82 1.41 -3.94
C LYS A 80 -7.59 1.37 -4.86
N ILE A 81 -7.13 0.19 -5.23
CA ILE A 81 -5.85 0.05 -5.95
C ILE A 81 -5.90 0.70 -7.33
N LYS A 82 -6.95 0.47 -8.07
CA LYS A 82 -7.06 0.99 -9.44
C LYS A 82 -6.89 2.51 -9.47
N ASP A 83 -7.62 3.20 -8.62
CA ASP A 83 -7.57 4.65 -8.55
C ASP A 83 -6.22 5.15 -8.03
N CYS A 84 -5.67 4.45 -7.06
CA CYS A 84 -4.36 4.79 -6.51
C CYS A 84 -3.26 4.65 -7.55
N LEU A 85 -3.21 3.53 -8.26
CA LEU A 85 -2.21 3.30 -9.29
C LEU A 85 -2.35 4.30 -10.44
N SER A 86 -3.57 4.62 -10.83
CA SER A 86 -3.82 5.63 -11.86
C SER A 86 -3.30 7.01 -11.43
N THR A 87 -3.53 7.37 -10.18
CA THR A 87 -3.03 8.64 -9.64
C THR A 87 -1.50 8.66 -9.59
N LEU A 88 -0.88 7.56 -9.16
CA LEU A 88 0.58 7.46 -9.12
C LEU A 88 1.18 7.55 -10.51
N GLU A 89 0.60 6.85 -11.48
CA GLU A 89 1.06 6.92 -12.87
C GLU A 89 1.01 8.35 -13.40
N ASP A 90 -0.08 9.04 -13.15
CA ASP A 90 -0.23 10.43 -13.54
C ASP A 90 0.84 11.32 -12.92
N ARG A 91 1.14 11.12 -11.64
CA ARG A 91 2.18 11.88 -10.95
C ARG A 91 3.58 11.55 -11.47
N PHE A 92 3.84 10.29 -11.77
CA PHE A 92 5.13 9.89 -12.35
C PHE A 92 5.36 10.54 -13.72
N GLU A 93 4.32 10.71 -14.51
CA GLU A 93 4.43 11.34 -15.80
C GLU A 93 4.61 12.86 -15.71
N LYS A 94 3.88 13.50 -14.82
CA LYS A 94 3.84 14.97 -14.73
C LYS A 94 4.99 15.56 -13.93
N THR A 95 5.56 14.81 -13.02
CA THR A 95 6.61 15.33 -12.16
C THR A 95 7.97 15.18 -12.83
N LYS A 96 8.66 16.30 -13.01
CA LYS A 96 10.03 16.29 -13.50
C LYS A 96 10.92 15.60 -12.49
N ASN A 97 11.68 14.59 -12.92
CA ASN A 97 12.51 13.75 -12.06
C ASN A 97 11.72 12.97 -11.00
N GLY A 98 10.41 12.88 -11.18
CA GLY A 98 9.53 12.16 -10.27
C GLY A 98 9.14 10.78 -10.76
N LYS A 99 9.90 10.20 -11.67
CA LYS A 99 9.64 8.87 -12.18
C LYS A 99 9.81 7.83 -11.10
N GLY A 100 8.85 6.94 -11.01
CA GLY A 100 8.84 5.91 -10.02
C GLY A 100 8.27 4.61 -10.57
N ILE A 101 8.22 3.62 -9.70
CA ILE A 101 7.62 2.33 -10.00
C ILE A 101 6.65 2.02 -8.87
N ALA A 102 5.48 1.52 -9.22
CA ALA A 102 4.51 1.05 -8.25
C ALA A 102 3.98 -0.31 -8.68
N TYR A 103 3.87 -1.22 -7.73
CA TYR A 103 3.33 -2.56 -7.98
C TYR A 103 2.66 -3.09 -6.72
N THR A 104 1.76 -4.06 -6.89
CA THR A 104 1.02 -4.63 -5.78
C THR A 104 1.32 -6.12 -5.63
N ILE A 105 1.26 -6.56 -4.38
CA ILE A 105 1.40 -7.98 -4.03
C ILE A 105 0.18 -8.37 -3.21
N PRO A 106 -0.52 -9.45 -3.56
CA PRO A 106 -1.66 -9.89 -2.76
C PRO A 106 -1.20 -10.47 -1.42
N LEU A 107 -2.01 -10.27 -0.40
CA LEU A 107 -1.81 -10.91 0.89
C LEU A 107 -2.53 -12.25 0.88
N SER A 108 -1.82 -13.31 1.26
CA SER A 108 -2.40 -14.66 1.31
C SER A 108 -3.32 -14.86 2.51
N SER A 109 -2.97 -14.26 3.63
CA SER A 109 -3.75 -14.38 4.85
C SER A 109 -3.45 -13.23 5.79
N VAL A 110 -4.42 -12.93 6.65
CA VAL A 110 -4.29 -11.89 7.68
C VAL A 110 -4.79 -12.45 9.00
N ILE A 111 -4.05 -12.24 10.07
CA ILE A 111 -4.42 -12.63 11.42
C ILE A 111 -4.66 -11.36 12.24
N GLY A 112 -5.72 -11.36 13.03
CA GLY A 112 -6.06 -10.22 13.87
C GLY A 112 -7.18 -9.38 13.29
N VAL A 113 -8.42 -9.62 13.72
CA VAL A 113 -9.60 -8.95 13.17
C VAL A 113 -9.53 -7.44 13.33
N MET A 114 -9.13 -6.96 14.50
CA MET A 114 -9.07 -5.52 14.75
C MET A 114 -7.99 -4.84 13.90
N VAL A 115 -6.85 -5.50 13.71
CA VAL A 115 -5.79 -4.99 12.85
C VAL A 115 -6.27 -4.95 11.41
N TYR A 116 -6.96 -6.00 10.95
CA TYR A 116 -7.54 -6.02 9.63
C TYR A 116 -8.52 -4.86 9.42
N GLN A 117 -9.40 -4.63 10.37
CA GLN A 117 -10.39 -3.55 10.29
C GLN A 117 -9.70 -2.18 10.22
N PHE A 118 -8.64 -1.98 10.98
CA PHE A 118 -7.85 -0.77 10.92
C PHE A 118 -7.20 -0.59 9.55
N LEU A 119 -6.57 -1.65 9.02
CA LEU A 119 -5.86 -1.59 7.73
C LEU A 119 -6.79 -1.43 6.55
N SER A 120 -7.99 -2.00 6.62
CA SER A 120 -8.99 -1.87 5.57
C SER A 120 -9.86 -0.63 5.72
N ASN A 121 -9.64 0.14 6.79
CA ASN A 121 -10.45 1.29 7.13
C ASN A 121 -11.93 0.95 7.31
N THR A 122 -12.19 -0.25 7.79
CA THR A 122 -13.54 -0.73 8.06
C THR A 122 -13.82 -0.52 9.54
N GLU A 123 -14.86 0.24 9.86
CA GLU A 123 -15.24 0.44 11.24
C GLU A 123 -15.72 -0.88 11.86
N PRO A 124 -15.21 -1.22 13.05
CA PRO A 124 -15.70 -2.40 13.74
C PRO A 124 -17.18 -2.22 14.05
N GLN A 125 -17.96 -3.26 13.80
CA GLN A 125 -19.33 -3.26 14.28
C GLN A 125 -19.29 -3.20 15.81
N ARG A 126 -19.73 -2.11 16.35
CA ARG A 126 -19.76 -1.88 17.79
C ARG A 126 -20.92 -2.64 18.42
N LYS A 127 -20.83 -3.94 18.32
CA LYS A 127 -21.84 -4.80 18.88
C LYS A 127 -21.71 -4.80 20.40
N GLY A 128 -22.70 -4.25 21.07
CA GLY A 128 -22.71 -4.22 22.51
C GLY A 128 -21.91 -3.07 23.10
N GLU A 129 -21.53 -2.11 22.34
CA GLU A 129 -20.98 -0.88 22.89
C GLU A 129 -22.10 -0.13 23.61
N LYS A 130 -21.90 0.07 24.86
CA LYS A 130 -22.89 0.72 25.70
C LYS A 130 -22.37 2.04 26.21
#